data_1d9868e9d2becc34c67d5ccd84d97eb5
#
_entry.id   1d9868e9d2becc34c67d5ccd84d97eb5
#
_cell.length_a   1.000
_cell.length_b   1.000
_cell.length_c   1.000
_cell.angle_alpha   90.00
_cell.angle_beta   90.00
_cell.angle_gamma   90.00
#
_symmetry.space_group_name_H-M   'P 1'
#
loop_
_entity.id
_entity.type
_entity.pdbx_description
1 polymer ?
#
loop_
_entity_poly.entity_id
_entity_poly.type
_entity_poly.pdbx_seq_one_letter_code
_entity_poly.pdbx_strand_id
1 'polypeptide(L)'
;MTLSGKQPNVMDMPNIRARLLAVLVVLCGFLATLVPQAGAAAPVPDSLSFDGTALTVANGRFVDATGREVVLRGYNVSGETKLDENKGLPFASVADAKKSATALRALGGGNSVRFLLSWAYAEPVRGQLDAAYISAATAQIGAFLDAGIRVYPDFHQDLYSRYVFNSGSWYTGDGAPKWAVDLGGYPRESCGICIMWGQNITQNNAVKAGQYDFWNNNHGVQDSFLTTAQKVMAYLKQNLTDDQFKGVIGFNPYNEPYAGTYDSGQKSRSWEQNLLWPFYVKFRARMDAAGWQDKPAMIEPNLFWNGNVSKEEGGFLDVGTLGSRYVFNTHFYDQKAISGILMWGNASDGQYVTDFGTVRDRATATGTTAIVSEFGHPLAGATAGKAPTVLKAMYQALDSRVKGANWWSTPASSGPVLSGSQWQWDIYNGRHHEYMNGNPDKLLTTGDAWNDEDLSAVRLDDSGTPVLRQDGRLLDRVYPSATAGTTLAFTYEDRSRDGSTVLTWNPVPGSLPNVSSLVGSGQYSVLVWRSNGGSAPTELHLPATFPTATTTVVSDLGTVHGPGAYSASTKIGAAAEPGGTGSRRLLLSASDSGTLHYALVTNGASAPSSSALAAARTELAGWVAQKFS
;
A
#
# COMPACT_ATOMS: atom_id res chain seq x y z
N MET A 1 -44.50 54.09 28.67
CA MET A 1 -45.06 54.06 30.03
C MET A 1 -44.20 53.14 30.86
N THR A 2 -43.46 53.71 31.75
CA THR A 2 -42.63 53.18 32.82
C THR A 2 -43.42 52.55 33.95
N LEU A 3 -42.94 51.47 34.54
CA LEU A 3 -43.12 51.07 35.95
C LEU A 3 -42.16 49.91 36.24
N SER A 4 -41.11 50.16 36.87
CA SER A 4 -40.57 50.08 38.22
C SER A 4 -41.24 49.03 39.14
N GLY A 5 -40.48 48.01 39.59
CA GLY A 5 -40.89 47.04 40.62
C GLY A 5 -39.69 46.41 41.31
N LYS A 6 -39.52 46.77 42.55
CA LYS A 6 -38.46 46.50 43.54
C LYS A 6 -38.16 45.00 43.79
N GLN A 7 -36.86 44.71 44.08
CA GLN A 7 -36.38 43.52 44.78
C GLN A 7 -36.75 43.57 46.28
N PRO A 8 -36.96 42.40 46.92
CA PRO A 8 -36.80 42.29 48.36
C PRO A 8 -35.53 41.55 48.77
N ASN A 9 -34.99 41.97 49.89
CA ASN A 9 -33.77 41.54 50.56
C ASN A 9 -33.71 40.06 50.93
N VAL A 10 -32.50 39.50 50.79
CA VAL A 10 -32.10 38.19 51.30
C VAL A 10 -31.64 38.34 52.75
N MET A 11 -32.27 37.61 53.68
CA MET A 11 -31.78 37.39 55.04
C MET A 11 -30.66 36.35 55.05
N ASP A 12 -29.61 36.63 55.78
CA ASP A 12 -28.50 35.73 56.10
C ASP A 12 -28.96 34.48 56.87
N MET A 13 -28.54 33.31 56.43
CA MET A 13 -28.46 32.09 57.24
C MET A 13 -27.05 31.50 57.15
N PRO A 14 -26.36 31.35 58.27
CA PRO A 14 -25.00 30.86 58.27
C PRO A 14 -24.90 29.34 58.46
N ASN A 15 -23.94 28.71 57.72
CA ASN A 15 -23.15 27.58 58.16
C ASN A 15 -23.77 26.16 58.28
N ILE A 16 -24.50 25.70 57.28
CA ILE A 16 -24.76 24.22 57.17
C ILE A 16 -24.03 23.59 55.96
N ARG A 17 -23.60 24.39 55.00
CA ARG A 17 -22.91 23.88 53.79
C ARG A 17 -21.40 23.54 53.96
N ALA A 18 -20.76 24.07 54.99
CA ALA A 18 -19.32 23.84 55.22
C ALA A 18 -18.99 22.49 55.89
N ARG A 19 -19.93 21.82 56.53
CA ARG A 19 -19.70 20.52 57.19
C ARG A 19 -20.00 19.32 56.28
N LEU A 20 -20.82 19.48 55.26
CA LEU A 20 -21.09 18.44 54.27
C LEU A 20 -20.03 18.37 53.17
N LEU A 21 -19.34 19.48 52.87
CA LEU A 21 -18.25 19.49 51.88
C LEU A 21 -16.96 18.83 52.40
N ALA A 22 -16.71 18.91 53.73
CA ALA A 22 -15.52 18.29 54.33
C ALA A 22 -15.60 16.74 54.40
N VAL A 23 -16.79 16.19 54.53
CA VAL A 23 -17.01 14.73 54.54
C VAL A 23 -16.97 14.14 53.12
N LEU A 24 -17.45 14.90 52.10
CA LEU A 24 -17.40 14.43 50.70
C LEU A 24 -15.96 14.49 50.13
N VAL A 25 -15.14 15.44 50.54
CA VAL A 25 -13.73 15.55 50.10
C VAL A 25 -12.87 14.43 50.70
N VAL A 26 -13.15 13.97 51.91
CA VAL A 26 -12.43 12.87 52.54
C VAL A 26 -12.84 11.52 51.96
N LEU A 27 -14.12 11.29 51.58
CA LEU A 27 -14.55 10.08 50.90
C LEU A 27 -14.12 9.98 49.45
N CYS A 28 -14.01 11.10 48.70
CA CYS A 28 -13.44 11.13 47.35
C CYS A 28 -11.93 10.96 47.33
N GLY A 29 -11.22 11.38 48.40
CA GLY A 29 -9.76 11.21 48.53
C GLY A 29 -9.33 9.73 48.75
N PHE A 30 -10.19 8.87 49.33
CA PHE A 30 -9.89 7.45 49.57
C PHE A 30 -10.30 6.53 48.44
N LEU A 31 -11.18 6.98 47.53
CA LEU A 31 -11.55 6.20 46.31
C LEU A 31 -10.64 6.48 45.11
N ALA A 32 -9.80 7.52 45.16
CA ALA A 32 -8.84 7.84 44.09
C ALA A 32 -7.56 6.99 44.10
N THR A 33 -7.35 6.14 45.12
CA THR A 33 -6.12 5.34 45.27
C THR A 33 -6.26 3.88 44.82
N LEU A 34 -7.39 3.49 44.20
CA LEU A 34 -7.61 2.13 43.71
C LEU A 34 -7.95 2.04 42.22
N VAL A 35 -7.76 3.13 41.44
CA VAL A 35 -7.72 3.00 39.98
C VAL A 35 -6.28 2.60 39.64
N PRO A 36 -6.05 1.40 39.06
CA PRO A 36 -4.73 1.09 38.54
C PRO A 36 -4.40 2.19 37.52
N GLN A 37 -3.38 2.99 37.80
CA GLN A 37 -2.79 3.85 36.79
C GLN A 37 -2.49 2.95 35.60
N ALA A 38 -3.24 3.11 34.52
CA ALA A 38 -2.78 2.63 33.24
C ALA A 38 -1.37 3.21 33.08
N GLY A 39 -0.37 2.36 33.11
CA GLY A 39 1.01 2.78 32.98
C GLY A 39 1.07 3.68 31.76
N ALA A 40 1.63 4.87 31.93
CA ALA A 40 1.87 5.78 30.82
C ALA A 40 2.59 4.93 29.76
N ALA A 41 1.96 4.79 28.58
CA ALA A 41 2.59 4.11 27.47
C ALA A 41 3.96 4.75 27.30
N ALA A 42 5.01 3.91 27.23
CA ALA A 42 6.36 4.40 27.00
C ALA A 42 6.29 5.32 25.78
N PRO A 43 6.94 6.49 25.83
CA PRO A 43 6.91 7.40 24.69
C PRO A 43 7.36 6.64 23.46
N VAL A 44 6.54 6.63 22.42
CA VAL A 44 6.90 6.07 21.11
C VAL A 44 8.14 6.83 20.66
N PRO A 45 9.22 6.17 20.24
CA PRO A 45 10.35 6.87 19.68
C PRO A 45 9.92 7.83 18.59
N ASP A 46 10.46 9.03 18.55
CA ASP A 46 10.11 10.03 17.53
C ASP A 46 10.41 9.57 16.11
N SER A 47 11.31 8.58 15.96
CA SER A 47 11.61 7.91 14.70
C SER A 47 11.95 6.44 14.92
N LEU A 48 11.69 5.61 13.91
CA LEU A 48 12.05 4.19 13.87
C LEU A 48 13.22 4.00 12.92
N SER A 49 14.25 3.28 13.37
CA SER A 49 15.47 3.08 12.58
C SER A 49 15.30 2.00 11.51
N PHE A 50 15.89 2.25 10.35
CA PHE A 50 16.05 1.28 9.25
C PHE A 50 17.45 0.64 9.25
N ASP A 51 18.23 0.84 10.30
CA ASP A 51 19.53 0.18 10.45
C ASP A 51 19.37 -1.36 10.45
N GLY A 52 20.16 -2.02 9.59
CA GLY A 52 20.07 -3.47 9.39
C GLY A 52 18.87 -3.95 8.57
N THR A 53 17.97 -3.04 8.11
CA THR A 53 16.77 -3.40 7.33
C THR A 53 16.65 -2.64 6.01
N ALA A 54 17.69 -1.94 5.57
CA ALA A 54 17.75 -1.34 4.23
C ALA A 54 17.53 -2.40 3.15
N LEU A 55 16.72 -2.08 2.13
CA LEU A 55 16.34 -3.04 1.10
C LEU A 55 17.24 -2.92 -0.13
N THR A 56 17.54 -4.10 -0.69
CA THR A 56 18.14 -4.27 -2.01
C THR A 56 17.30 -5.27 -2.82
N VAL A 57 17.60 -5.39 -4.11
CA VAL A 57 17.04 -6.44 -4.96
C VAL A 57 18.10 -7.51 -5.17
N ALA A 58 17.80 -8.75 -4.81
CA ALA A 58 18.67 -9.88 -5.03
C ALA A 58 17.84 -11.16 -5.30
N ASN A 59 18.29 -11.98 -6.23
CA ASN A 59 17.66 -13.26 -6.58
C ASN A 59 16.14 -13.13 -6.89
N GLY A 60 15.74 -12.05 -7.55
CA GLY A 60 14.34 -11.80 -7.89
C GLY A 60 13.45 -11.42 -6.70
N ARG A 61 14.01 -10.89 -5.61
CA ARG A 61 13.30 -10.53 -4.38
C ARG A 61 13.81 -9.23 -3.80
N PHE A 62 12.97 -8.55 -3.02
CA PHE A 62 13.47 -7.56 -2.07
C PHE A 62 14.13 -8.28 -0.91
N VAL A 63 15.33 -7.88 -0.55
CA VAL A 63 16.13 -8.51 0.50
C VAL A 63 16.64 -7.43 1.44
N ASP A 64 16.52 -7.65 2.75
CA ASP A 64 17.10 -6.75 3.75
C ASP A 64 18.60 -7.03 4.00
N ALA A 65 19.25 -6.17 4.79
CA ALA A 65 20.67 -6.27 5.09
C ALA A 65 21.04 -7.55 5.86
N THR A 66 20.08 -8.28 6.43
CA THR A 66 20.30 -9.58 7.11
C THR A 66 20.07 -10.76 6.17
N GLY A 67 19.75 -10.51 4.90
CA GLY A 67 19.53 -11.54 3.89
C GLY A 67 18.14 -12.18 3.93
N ARG A 68 17.15 -11.52 4.56
CA ARG A 68 15.76 -12.00 4.56
C ARG A 68 15.01 -11.46 3.36
N GLU A 69 14.15 -12.30 2.78
CA GLU A 69 13.16 -11.87 1.80
C GLU A 69 12.12 -10.97 2.48
N VAL A 70 11.84 -9.80 1.90
CA VAL A 70 10.89 -8.82 2.43
C VAL A 70 9.70 -8.65 1.48
N VAL A 71 8.50 -8.69 2.05
CA VAL A 71 7.26 -8.40 1.33
C VAL A 71 6.77 -7.02 1.73
N LEU A 72 6.49 -6.19 0.73
CA LEU A 72 5.90 -4.87 0.91
C LEU A 72 4.37 -4.98 0.80
N ARG A 73 3.68 -4.50 1.82
CA ARG A 73 2.25 -4.27 1.82
C ARG A 73 2.02 -2.80 2.11
N GLY A 74 1.42 -2.10 1.18
CA GLY A 74 1.35 -0.66 1.29
C GLY A 74 0.18 -0.04 0.56
N TYR A 75 0.27 1.28 0.46
CA TYR A 75 -0.74 2.12 -0.16
C TYR A 75 -0.08 3.24 -0.97
N ASN A 76 -0.84 3.77 -1.92
CA ASN A 76 -0.50 5.01 -2.60
C ASN A 76 -0.93 6.20 -1.73
N VAL A 77 -0.06 7.18 -1.59
CA VAL A 77 -0.25 8.41 -0.80
C VAL A 77 0.06 9.60 -1.70
N SER A 78 -0.92 10.37 -2.07
CA SER A 78 -2.35 10.06 -2.23
C SER A 78 -2.86 10.74 -3.49
N GLY A 79 -4.07 10.40 -3.93
CA GLY A 79 -4.72 11.05 -5.08
C GLY A 79 -4.86 12.57 -4.95
N GLU A 80 -4.81 13.11 -3.74
CA GLU A 80 -4.79 14.55 -3.44
C GLU A 80 -3.65 15.30 -4.14
N THR A 81 -2.53 14.61 -4.44
CA THR A 81 -1.43 15.16 -5.25
C THR A 81 -1.88 15.66 -6.62
N LYS A 82 -2.96 15.12 -7.15
CA LYS A 82 -3.57 15.50 -8.43
C LYS A 82 -4.32 16.83 -8.37
N LEU A 83 -4.59 17.36 -7.16
CA LEU A 83 -5.33 18.59 -6.91
C LEU A 83 -4.38 19.79 -6.74
N ASP A 84 -4.87 20.99 -7.10
CA ASP A 84 -4.14 22.24 -6.84
C ASP A 84 -4.26 22.68 -5.37
N GLU A 85 -5.22 22.14 -4.64
CA GLU A 85 -5.56 22.52 -3.26
C GLU A 85 -4.35 22.50 -2.33
N ASN A 86 -3.53 21.45 -2.43
CA ASN A 86 -2.27 21.34 -1.68
C ASN A 86 -1.03 21.54 -2.57
N LYS A 87 -1.17 22.24 -3.68
CA LYS A 87 -0.06 22.54 -4.60
C LYS A 87 0.67 21.27 -5.06
N GLY A 88 -0.10 20.24 -5.44
CA GLY A 88 0.44 18.97 -5.91
C GLY A 88 1.16 18.16 -4.83
N LEU A 89 0.85 18.36 -3.55
CA LEU A 89 1.35 17.57 -2.43
C LEU A 89 0.23 16.69 -1.87
N PRO A 90 0.56 15.51 -1.32
CA PRO A 90 -0.43 14.65 -0.67
C PRO A 90 -1.12 15.27 0.55
N PHE A 91 -0.48 16.23 1.21
CA PHE A 91 -1.00 16.85 2.43
C PHE A 91 -0.74 18.37 2.46
N ALA A 92 -1.64 19.09 3.12
CA ALA A 92 -1.49 20.52 3.35
C ALA A 92 -0.31 20.86 4.29
N SER A 93 0.07 19.93 5.17
CA SER A 93 1.15 20.12 6.13
C SER A 93 1.88 18.82 6.49
N VAL A 94 3.08 18.96 7.08
CA VAL A 94 3.82 17.83 7.68
C VAL A 94 3.07 17.22 8.87
N ALA A 95 2.27 18.00 9.60
CA ALA A 95 1.45 17.48 10.69
C ALA A 95 0.37 16.52 10.16
N ASP A 96 -0.24 16.85 9.02
CA ASP A 96 -1.21 15.99 8.36
C ASP A 96 -0.56 14.70 7.83
N ALA A 97 0.64 14.80 7.26
CA ALA A 97 1.42 13.64 6.84
C ALA A 97 1.75 12.73 8.03
N LYS A 98 2.15 13.27 9.18
CA LYS A 98 2.38 12.51 10.43
C LYS A 98 1.09 11.83 10.92
N LYS A 99 -0.04 12.54 10.89
CA LYS A 99 -1.34 11.98 11.26
C LYS A 99 -1.71 10.82 10.34
N SER A 100 -1.50 10.98 9.04
CA SER A 100 -1.76 9.93 8.04
C SER A 100 -0.86 8.71 8.23
N ALA A 101 0.45 8.90 8.45
CA ALA A 101 1.40 7.84 8.72
C ALA A 101 1.06 7.05 9.99
N THR A 102 0.68 7.76 11.07
CA THR A 102 0.21 7.14 12.32
C THR A 102 -1.05 6.31 12.10
N ALA A 103 -2.02 6.85 11.35
CA ALA A 103 -3.25 6.15 11.02
C ALA A 103 -2.98 4.89 10.18
N LEU A 104 -2.05 4.96 9.22
CA LEU A 104 -1.68 3.81 8.38
C LEU A 104 -1.07 2.69 9.22
N ARG A 105 -0.17 3.01 10.15
CA ARG A 105 0.38 2.03 11.09
C ARG A 105 -0.68 1.41 12.00
N ALA A 106 -1.65 2.23 12.43
CA ALA A 106 -2.67 1.80 13.39
C ALA A 106 -3.76 0.93 12.76
N LEU A 107 -4.14 1.22 11.52
CA LEU A 107 -5.36 0.71 10.90
C LEU A 107 -5.11 -0.10 9.63
N GLY A 108 -4.09 0.28 8.87
CA GLY A 108 -3.86 -0.28 7.53
C GLY A 108 -2.86 -1.43 7.49
N GLY A 109 -2.11 -1.69 8.60
CA GLY A 109 -1.11 -2.76 8.66
C GLY A 109 0.04 -2.65 7.65
N GLY A 110 0.11 -1.54 6.91
CA GLY A 110 1.09 -1.34 5.84
C GLY A 110 2.49 -1.03 6.35
N ASN A 111 3.51 -1.53 5.64
CA ASN A 111 4.94 -1.28 5.91
C ASN A 111 5.60 -0.40 4.84
N SER A 112 4.84 0.05 3.84
CA SER A 112 5.37 0.89 2.75
C SER A 112 4.30 1.82 2.17
N VAL A 113 4.74 2.90 1.53
CA VAL A 113 3.90 3.79 0.72
C VAL A 113 4.59 4.12 -0.60
N ARG A 114 3.81 4.21 -1.66
CA ARG A 114 4.14 4.92 -2.90
C ARG A 114 3.73 6.37 -2.70
N PHE A 115 4.70 7.26 -2.69
CA PHE A 115 4.49 8.67 -2.40
C PHE A 115 4.47 9.47 -3.69
N LEU A 116 3.33 10.03 -4.03
CA LEU A 116 3.11 10.73 -5.29
C LEU A 116 3.78 12.11 -5.28
N LEU A 117 4.45 12.44 -6.38
CA LEU A 117 5.06 13.74 -6.66
C LEU A 117 4.53 14.27 -7.99
N SER A 118 4.30 15.57 -8.07
CA SER A 118 3.85 16.25 -9.26
C SER A 118 5.01 16.93 -10.00
N TRP A 119 5.22 16.57 -11.29
CA TRP A 119 6.19 17.28 -12.12
C TRP A 119 5.80 18.74 -12.35
N ALA A 120 4.51 19.02 -12.53
CA ALA A 120 4.01 20.39 -12.75
C ALA A 120 4.39 21.34 -11.61
N TYR A 121 4.40 20.85 -10.38
CA TYR A 121 4.78 21.63 -9.21
C TYR A 121 6.28 21.58 -8.90
N ALA A 122 6.96 20.50 -9.27
CA ALA A 122 8.42 20.43 -9.14
C ALA A 122 9.14 21.37 -10.12
N GLU A 123 8.59 21.58 -11.32
CA GLU A 123 9.17 22.41 -12.37
C GLU A 123 8.13 23.34 -13.02
N PRO A 124 7.54 24.28 -12.27
CA PRO A 124 6.51 25.17 -12.81
C PRO A 124 7.06 26.12 -13.89
N VAL A 125 8.36 26.38 -13.86
CA VAL A 125 9.13 27.12 -14.88
C VAL A 125 10.25 26.23 -15.39
N ARG A 126 10.34 26.08 -16.71
CA ARG A 126 11.32 25.18 -17.35
C ARG A 126 12.72 25.37 -16.81
N GLY A 127 13.36 24.29 -16.39
CA GLY A 127 14.73 24.25 -15.86
C GLY A 127 14.86 24.72 -14.40
N GLN A 128 13.80 25.21 -13.77
CA GLN A 128 13.80 25.72 -12.40
C GLN A 128 13.04 24.79 -11.47
N LEU A 129 13.77 24.13 -10.55
CA LEU A 129 13.17 23.36 -9.48
C LEU A 129 12.53 24.30 -8.46
N ASP A 130 11.26 24.07 -8.11
CA ASP A 130 10.60 24.76 -7.01
C ASP A 130 11.11 24.25 -5.66
N ALA A 131 11.93 25.08 -5.00
CA ALA A 131 12.56 24.73 -3.73
C ALA A 131 11.54 24.58 -2.58
N ALA A 132 10.44 25.32 -2.61
CA ALA A 132 9.40 25.23 -1.58
C ALA A 132 8.63 23.93 -1.70
N TYR A 133 8.24 23.56 -2.93
CA TYR A 133 7.57 22.30 -3.22
C TYR A 133 8.41 21.09 -2.77
N ILE A 134 9.68 21.00 -3.22
CA ILE A 134 10.49 19.82 -2.92
C ILE A 134 10.89 19.74 -1.44
N SER A 135 11.05 20.88 -0.75
CA SER A 135 11.27 20.92 0.68
C SER A 135 10.07 20.37 1.45
N ALA A 136 8.86 20.78 1.08
CA ALA A 136 7.62 20.29 1.70
C ALA A 136 7.39 18.80 1.41
N ALA A 137 7.60 18.35 0.16
CA ALA A 137 7.52 16.93 -0.21
C ALA A 137 8.51 16.08 0.59
N THR A 138 9.78 16.54 0.73
CA THR A 138 10.80 15.83 1.52
C THR A 138 10.41 15.71 2.98
N ALA A 139 9.85 16.77 3.58
CA ALA A 139 9.41 16.74 4.98
C ALA A 139 8.20 15.80 5.19
N GLN A 140 7.27 15.73 4.23
CA GLN A 140 6.16 14.79 4.27
C GLN A 140 6.63 13.33 4.08
N ILE A 141 7.56 13.06 3.17
CA ILE A 141 8.23 11.75 3.02
C ILE A 141 8.92 11.37 4.33
N GLY A 142 9.66 12.30 4.95
CA GLY A 142 10.31 12.10 6.25
C GLY A 142 9.32 11.67 7.34
N ALA A 143 8.10 12.21 7.35
CA ALA A 143 7.08 11.85 8.33
C ALA A 143 6.65 10.37 8.24
N PHE A 144 6.58 9.78 7.05
CA PHE A 144 6.32 8.34 6.87
C PHE A 144 7.52 7.50 7.28
N LEU A 145 8.73 7.92 6.92
CA LEU A 145 9.96 7.24 7.30
C LEU A 145 10.15 7.24 8.82
N ASP A 146 9.91 8.36 9.49
CA ASP A 146 9.94 8.47 10.96
C ASP A 146 8.93 7.53 11.65
N ALA A 147 7.82 7.25 11.00
CA ALA A 147 6.85 6.24 11.45
C ALA A 147 7.26 4.80 11.13
N GLY A 148 8.46 4.55 10.60
CA GLY A 148 8.93 3.23 10.20
C GLY A 148 8.26 2.66 8.95
N ILE A 149 7.65 3.51 8.14
CA ILE A 149 7.02 3.15 6.87
C ILE A 149 8.02 3.43 5.75
N ARG A 150 8.35 2.42 4.95
CA ARG A 150 9.21 2.59 3.78
C ARG A 150 8.53 3.41 2.70
N VAL A 151 9.31 4.16 1.94
CA VAL A 151 8.78 5.06 0.91
C VAL A 151 9.47 4.80 -0.43
N TYR A 152 8.70 4.81 -1.51
CA TYR A 152 9.23 5.00 -2.86
C TYR A 152 8.46 6.13 -3.54
N PRO A 153 9.16 7.24 -3.88
CA PRO A 153 8.54 8.35 -4.60
C PRO A 153 8.15 7.93 -6.01
N ASP A 154 7.10 8.54 -6.52
CA ASP A 154 6.56 8.37 -7.85
C ASP A 154 6.32 9.72 -8.53
N PHE A 155 6.82 9.93 -9.74
CA PHE A 155 6.35 11.02 -10.56
C PHE A 155 5.03 10.62 -11.22
N HIS A 156 3.95 11.10 -10.58
CA HIS A 156 2.60 10.78 -11.00
C HIS A 156 2.15 11.60 -12.19
N GLN A 157 1.46 10.98 -13.10
CA GLN A 157 0.72 11.58 -14.18
C GLN A 157 -0.49 10.74 -14.53
N ASP A 158 -1.57 11.42 -14.86
CA ASP A 158 -2.72 10.85 -15.55
C ASP A 158 -3.08 11.76 -16.71
N LEU A 159 -3.31 11.17 -17.89
CA LEU A 159 -3.71 11.91 -19.07
C LEU A 159 -2.72 13.02 -19.46
N TYR A 160 -1.43 12.82 -19.20
CA TYR A 160 -0.33 13.72 -19.51
C TYR A 160 -0.30 15.02 -18.69
N SER A 161 -1.41 15.79 -18.66
CA SER A 161 -1.48 17.10 -18.00
C SER A 161 -2.91 17.64 -17.96
N ARG A 162 -3.24 18.39 -16.91
CA ARG A 162 -4.50 19.18 -16.88
C ARG A 162 -4.57 20.25 -17.96
N TYR A 163 -3.42 20.75 -18.39
CA TYR A 163 -3.34 21.87 -19.34
C TYR A 163 -3.65 21.48 -20.79
N VAL A 164 -3.82 20.20 -21.11
CA VAL A 164 -4.33 19.74 -22.41
C VAL A 164 -5.85 19.79 -22.49
N PHE A 165 -6.55 20.03 -21.38
CA PHE A 165 -8.01 20.10 -21.33
C PHE A 165 -8.50 21.55 -21.37
N ASN A 166 -9.67 21.76 -21.95
CA ASN A 166 -10.40 23.02 -21.89
C ASN A 166 -11.38 23.04 -20.71
N SER A 167 -11.91 24.21 -20.37
CA SER A 167 -12.84 24.40 -19.25
C SER A 167 -14.19 23.67 -19.40
N GLY A 168 -14.53 23.19 -20.60
CA GLY A 168 -15.73 22.40 -20.84
C GLY A 168 -15.54 20.90 -20.61
N SER A 169 -14.33 20.45 -20.28
CA SER A 169 -14.08 19.05 -20.01
C SER A 169 -14.62 18.63 -18.64
N TRP A 170 -15.28 17.50 -18.59
CA TRP A 170 -15.72 16.88 -17.32
C TRP A 170 -14.59 16.16 -16.60
N TYR A 171 -13.61 15.67 -17.35
CA TYR A 171 -12.44 15.00 -16.84
C TYR A 171 -11.19 15.78 -17.24
N THR A 172 -10.17 15.72 -16.40
CA THR A 172 -8.89 16.39 -16.61
C THR A 172 -7.74 15.44 -16.29
N GLY A 173 -6.52 15.90 -16.46
CA GLY A 173 -5.31 15.14 -16.12
C GLY A 173 -4.47 15.85 -15.06
N ASP A 174 -3.33 15.25 -14.76
CA ASP A 174 -2.24 15.82 -13.98
C ASP A 174 -0.89 15.39 -14.59
N GLY A 175 0.23 15.86 -14.06
CA GLY A 175 1.57 15.47 -14.50
C GLY A 175 2.38 16.60 -15.11
N ALA A 176 2.40 16.73 -16.43
CA ALA A 176 3.25 17.69 -17.12
C ALA A 176 2.89 19.16 -16.83
N PRO A 177 3.90 20.04 -16.63
CA PRO A 177 3.69 21.45 -16.38
C PRO A 177 3.15 22.20 -17.61
N LYS A 178 2.53 23.36 -17.35
CA LYS A 178 1.95 24.18 -18.40
C LYS A 178 2.92 24.52 -19.53
N TRP A 179 4.16 24.83 -19.21
CA TRP A 179 5.17 25.17 -20.22
C TRP A 179 5.44 24.03 -21.21
N ALA A 180 5.38 22.76 -20.75
CA ALA A 180 5.57 21.58 -21.61
C ALA A 180 4.42 21.45 -22.62
N VAL A 181 3.18 21.69 -22.18
CA VAL A 181 2.00 21.70 -23.03
C VAL A 181 2.01 22.87 -24.01
N ASP A 182 2.40 24.07 -23.54
CA ASP A 182 2.47 25.27 -24.39
C ASP A 182 3.51 25.12 -25.51
N LEU A 183 4.63 24.40 -25.27
CA LEU A 183 5.64 24.10 -26.28
C LEU A 183 5.12 23.18 -27.39
N GLY A 184 4.27 22.21 -27.04
CA GLY A 184 3.65 21.30 -28.00
C GLY A 184 2.56 21.95 -28.84
N GLY A 185 1.96 23.04 -28.36
CA GLY A 185 0.94 23.80 -29.09
C GLY A 185 -0.33 23.01 -29.35
N TYR A 186 -0.66 22.03 -28.54
CA TYR A 186 -1.82 21.16 -28.74
C TYR A 186 -3.12 21.95 -28.62
N PRO A 187 -4.13 21.66 -29.48
CA PRO A 187 -5.45 22.17 -29.26
C PRO A 187 -6.02 21.58 -27.96
N ARG A 188 -6.46 22.44 -27.04
CA ARG A 188 -7.09 21.98 -25.80
C ARG A 188 -8.45 21.38 -26.12
N GLU A 189 -8.69 20.17 -25.65
CA GLU A 189 -9.91 19.42 -25.92
C GLU A 189 -10.70 19.15 -24.65
N SER A 190 -12.01 18.93 -24.78
CA SER A 190 -12.83 18.33 -23.74
C SER A 190 -12.89 16.81 -23.94
N CYS A 191 -13.20 16.08 -22.90
CA CYS A 191 -13.47 14.64 -23.03
C CYS A 191 -14.69 14.32 -23.92
N GLY A 192 -15.54 15.31 -24.22
CA GLY A 192 -16.76 15.08 -24.96
C GLY A 192 -17.75 14.17 -24.21
N ILE A 193 -18.27 13.15 -24.88
CA ILE A 193 -19.14 12.14 -24.25
C ILE A 193 -18.24 11.02 -23.72
N CYS A 194 -17.61 11.23 -22.58
CA CYS A 194 -16.85 10.21 -21.85
C CYS A 194 -17.69 9.59 -20.74
N ILE A 195 -17.62 8.27 -20.63
CA ILE A 195 -18.23 7.53 -19.50
C ILE A 195 -17.27 7.53 -18.31
N MET A 196 -15.97 7.46 -18.58
CA MET A 196 -14.91 7.42 -17.58
C MET A 196 -13.73 8.30 -18.01
N TRP A 197 -13.01 8.87 -17.06
CA TRP A 197 -11.84 9.72 -17.35
C TRP A 197 -10.78 9.01 -18.20
N GLY A 198 -10.53 7.72 -17.93
CA GLY A 198 -9.54 6.90 -18.64
C GLY A 198 -9.78 6.73 -20.14
N GLN A 199 -10.98 7.01 -20.65
CA GLN A 199 -11.23 7.01 -22.09
C GLN A 199 -10.40 8.07 -22.84
N ASN A 200 -9.98 9.14 -22.14
CA ASN A 200 -9.14 10.18 -22.72
C ASN A 200 -7.77 9.65 -23.18
N ILE A 201 -7.26 8.57 -22.61
CA ILE A 201 -5.97 7.95 -23.01
C ILE A 201 -5.97 7.63 -24.51
N THR A 202 -7.08 7.14 -25.02
CA THR A 202 -7.20 6.68 -26.42
C THR A 202 -8.01 7.62 -27.30
N GLN A 203 -8.85 8.47 -26.75
CA GLN A 203 -9.79 9.29 -27.50
C GLN A 203 -9.40 10.77 -27.61
N ASN A 204 -8.75 11.35 -26.57
CA ASN A 204 -8.36 12.75 -26.58
C ASN A 204 -7.05 12.96 -27.36
N ASN A 205 -7.12 13.79 -28.44
CA ASN A 205 -5.97 13.98 -29.32
C ASN A 205 -4.86 14.80 -28.66
N ALA A 206 -5.19 15.74 -27.79
CA ALA A 206 -4.19 16.53 -27.08
C ALA A 206 -3.42 15.67 -26.05
N VAL A 207 -4.11 14.76 -25.34
CA VAL A 207 -3.48 13.76 -24.46
C VAL A 207 -2.52 12.87 -25.24
N LYS A 208 -2.99 12.33 -26.38
CA LYS A 208 -2.15 11.47 -27.24
C LYS A 208 -0.93 12.20 -27.78
N ALA A 209 -1.09 13.44 -28.23
CA ALA A 209 -0.01 14.24 -28.78
C ALA A 209 1.04 14.58 -27.70
N GLY A 210 0.60 14.95 -26.49
CA GLY A 210 1.50 15.22 -25.38
C GLY A 210 2.34 14.02 -24.97
N GLN A 211 1.75 12.85 -24.88
CA GLN A 211 2.49 11.60 -24.60
C GLN A 211 3.48 11.28 -25.74
N TYR A 212 3.03 11.37 -26.98
CA TYR A 212 3.91 11.13 -28.13
C TYR A 212 5.13 12.05 -28.12
N ASP A 213 4.94 13.35 -27.88
CA ASP A 213 6.03 14.33 -27.84
C ASP A 213 6.99 14.07 -26.66
N PHE A 214 6.48 13.65 -25.51
CA PHE A 214 7.30 13.29 -24.36
C PHE A 214 8.23 12.10 -24.71
N TRP A 215 7.67 11.02 -25.25
CA TRP A 215 8.46 9.83 -25.55
C TRP A 215 9.49 10.06 -26.68
N ASN A 216 9.16 10.90 -27.64
CA ASN A 216 10.06 11.27 -28.73
C ASN A 216 11.01 12.43 -28.35
N ASN A 217 10.93 12.92 -27.11
CA ASN A 217 11.69 14.07 -26.62
C ASN A 217 11.55 15.33 -27.50
N ASN A 218 10.37 15.51 -28.11
CA ASN A 218 10.10 16.69 -28.90
C ASN A 218 10.23 17.95 -28.02
N HIS A 219 10.83 19.00 -28.56
CA HIS A 219 11.15 20.24 -27.83
C HIS A 219 12.05 20.05 -26.58
N GLY A 220 12.67 18.87 -26.37
CA GLY A 220 13.51 18.56 -25.22
C GLY A 220 12.72 18.43 -23.90
N VAL A 221 11.44 18.07 -23.97
CA VAL A 221 10.55 17.96 -22.80
C VAL A 221 10.98 16.81 -21.89
N GLN A 222 11.31 15.65 -22.45
CA GLN A 222 11.82 14.50 -21.69
C GLN A 222 13.16 14.80 -21.00
N ASP A 223 14.06 15.51 -21.68
CA ASP A 223 15.35 15.89 -21.08
C ASP A 223 15.19 16.87 -19.91
N SER A 224 14.21 17.79 -19.98
CA SER A 224 13.87 18.67 -18.87
C SER A 224 13.33 17.86 -17.68
N PHE A 225 12.38 16.96 -17.92
CA PHE A 225 11.87 16.04 -16.90
C PHE A 225 13.00 15.24 -16.23
N LEU A 226 13.87 14.60 -17.01
CA LEU A 226 15.01 13.83 -16.48
C LEU A 226 15.97 14.68 -15.64
N THR A 227 16.17 15.94 -16.03
CA THR A 227 17.01 16.88 -15.26
C THR A 227 16.34 17.27 -13.95
N THR A 228 15.05 17.51 -13.97
CA THR A 228 14.27 17.81 -12.75
C THR A 228 14.21 16.60 -11.83
N ALA A 229 13.98 15.41 -12.35
CA ALA A 229 14.03 14.17 -11.58
C ALA A 229 15.39 13.98 -10.87
N GLN A 230 16.50 14.24 -11.55
CA GLN A 230 17.84 14.20 -10.94
C GLN A 230 17.97 15.20 -9.79
N LYS A 231 17.49 16.44 -9.97
CA LYS A 231 17.54 17.48 -8.93
C LYS A 231 16.68 17.09 -7.71
N VAL A 232 15.47 16.55 -7.94
CA VAL A 232 14.58 16.05 -6.88
C VAL A 232 15.25 14.93 -6.10
N MET A 233 15.81 13.93 -6.77
CA MET A 233 16.50 12.82 -6.12
C MET A 233 17.73 13.28 -5.33
N ALA A 234 18.52 14.19 -5.88
CA ALA A 234 19.67 14.77 -5.17
C ALA A 234 19.23 15.55 -3.93
N TYR A 235 18.12 16.30 -4.01
CA TYR A 235 17.58 17.02 -2.88
C TYR A 235 17.10 16.08 -1.77
N LEU A 236 16.35 15.02 -2.12
CA LEU A 236 15.92 13.98 -1.17
C LEU A 236 17.12 13.34 -0.47
N LYS A 237 18.15 12.94 -1.23
CA LYS A 237 19.37 12.34 -0.66
C LYS A 237 20.11 13.26 0.30
N GLN A 238 20.12 14.57 0.03
CA GLN A 238 20.81 15.57 0.87
C GLN A 238 20.03 15.95 2.13
N ASN A 239 18.70 15.89 2.10
CA ASN A 239 17.85 16.45 3.15
C ASN A 239 17.12 15.40 4.00
N LEU A 240 17.07 14.14 3.58
CA LEU A 240 16.73 13.03 4.46
C LEU A 240 17.96 12.64 5.28
N THR A 241 17.75 12.19 6.53
CA THR A 241 18.85 11.60 7.32
C THR A 241 19.33 10.30 6.65
N ASP A 242 20.54 9.86 6.97
CA ASP A 242 21.07 8.59 6.43
C ASP A 242 20.17 7.41 6.79
N ASP A 243 19.58 7.39 7.98
CA ASP A 243 18.66 6.34 8.38
C ASP A 243 17.33 6.43 7.62
N GLN A 244 16.73 7.61 7.50
CA GLN A 244 15.54 7.81 6.66
C GLN A 244 15.79 7.36 5.22
N PHE A 245 16.95 7.70 4.63
CA PHE A 245 17.26 7.29 3.27
C PHE A 245 17.42 5.78 3.11
N LYS A 246 17.81 5.02 4.16
CA LYS A 246 17.77 3.55 4.16
C LYS A 246 16.33 3.02 4.02
N GLY A 247 15.35 3.75 4.54
CA GLY A 247 13.93 3.45 4.39
C GLY A 247 13.36 3.73 3.00
N VAL A 248 14.06 4.49 2.18
CA VAL A 248 13.68 4.70 0.77
C VAL A 248 13.98 3.44 -0.02
N ILE A 249 12.96 2.88 -0.71
CA ILE A 249 13.06 1.60 -1.41
C ILE A 249 13.66 1.76 -2.80
N GLY A 250 13.22 2.76 -3.55
CA GLY A 250 13.55 3.04 -4.94
C GLY A 250 12.81 4.27 -5.44
N PHE A 251 12.73 4.46 -6.74
CA PHE A 251 11.98 5.56 -7.36
C PHE A 251 11.17 5.04 -8.55
N ASN A 252 9.88 5.40 -8.62
CA ASN A 252 9.03 5.14 -9.79
C ASN A 252 9.16 6.32 -10.76
N PRO A 253 9.77 6.10 -11.93
CA PRO A 253 10.12 7.21 -12.82
C PRO A 253 8.95 7.96 -13.44
N TYR A 254 7.88 7.25 -13.77
CA TYR A 254 6.74 7.78 -14.50
C TYR A 254 5.54 6.83 -14.33
N ASN A 255 4.43 7.36 -13.86
CA ASN A 255 3.19 6.61 -13.67
C ASN A 255 2.56 6.24 -15.02
N GLU A 256 2.12 4.99 -15.14
CA GLU A 256 1.26 4.49 -16.24
C GLU A 256 1.68 4.95 -17.64
N PRO A 257 2.88 4.58 -18.13
CA PRO A 257 3.37 5.00 -19.42
C PRO A 257 2.55 4.39 -20.57
N TYR A 258 2.21 5.20 -21.57
CA TYR A 258 1.60 4.77 -22.83
C TYR A 258 2.07 5.66 -23.99
N ALA A 259 2.05 5.11 -25.20
CA ALA A 259 2.67 5.76 -26.37
C ALA A 259 2.00 7.07 -26.81
N GLY A 260 0.73 7.26 -26.44
CA GLY A 260 -0.15 8.28 -27.06
C GLY A 260 -0.56 7.86 -28.46
N THR A 261 0.38 7.84 -29.38
CA THR A 261 0.19 7.35 -30.75
C THR A 261 1.39 6.49 -31.15
N TYR A 262 1.14 5.38 -31.80
CA TYR A 262 2.21 4.56 -32.40
C TYR A 262 2.58 5.06 -33.80
N ASP A 263 3.86 5.04 -34.12
CA ASP A 263 4.32 5.26 -35.49
C ASP A 263 3.85 4.13 -36.43
N SER A 264 3.93 4.40 -37.74
CA SER A 264 3.53 3.39 -38.73
C SER A 264 4.30 2.09 -38.56
N GLY A 265 3.59 1.00 -38.29
CA GLY A 265 4.15 -0.33 -38.03
C GLY A 265 4.68 -0.55 -36.61
N GLN A 266 4.71 0.47 -35.76
CA GLN A 266 5.04 0.32 -34.35
C GLN A 266 3.90 -0.33 -33.58
N LYS A 267 4.24 -1.12 -32.55
CA LYS A 267 3.32 -1.74 -31.59
C LYS A 267 3.88 -1.54 -30.19
N SER A 268 3.08 -1.84 -29.18
CA SER A 268 3.46 -1.71 -27.77
C SER A 268 4.86 -2.26 -27.48
N ARG A 269 5.15 -3.51 -27.85
CA ARG A 269 6.45 -4.14 -27.63
C ARG A 269 7.61 -3.35 -28.27
N SER A 270 7.47 -2.92 -29.53
CA SER A 270 8.53 -2.15 -30.20
C SER A 270 8.64 -0.72 -29.66
N TRP A 271 7.55 -0.13 -29.21
CA TRP A 271 7.55 1.15 -28.51
C TRP A 271 8.29 1.05 -27.17
N GLU A 272 8.01 0.00 -26.38
CA GLU A 272 8.76 -0.25 -25.14
C GLU A 272 10.26 -0.39 -25.40
N GLN A 273 10.65 -1.16 -26.41
CA GLN A 273 12.06 -1.37 -26.76
C GLN A 273 12.77 -0.10 -27.25
N ASN A 274 12.10 0.71 -28.05
CA ASN A 274 12.73 1.80 -28.77
C ASN A 274 12.63 3.15 -28.06
N LEU A 275 11.61 3.36 -27.19
CA LEU A 275 11.36 4.64 -26.53
C LEU A 275 11.29 4.51 -25.01
N LEU A 276 10.47 3.62 -24.47
CA LEU A 276 10.27 3.50 -23.03
C LEU A 276 11.50 2.96 -22.30
N TRP A 277 12.09 1.87 -22.80
CA TRP A 277 13.31 1.31 -22.20
C TRP A 277 14.50 2.27 -22.25
N PRO A 278 14.82 2.94 -23.37
CA PRO A 278 15.83 3.97 -23.40
C PRO A 278 15.59 5.12 -22.41
N PHE A 279 14.35 5.51 -22.18
CA PHE A 279 14.02 6.49 -21.15
C PHE A 279 14.40 5.98 -19.75
N TYR A 280 14.09 4.72 -19.40
CA TYR A 280 14.48 4.15 -18.11
C TYR A 280 15.99 4.01 -17.94
N VAL A 281 16.70 3.71 -18.99
CA VAL A 281 18.18 3.71 -18.98
C VAL A 281 18.72 5.11 -18.68
N LYS A 282 18.18 6.15 -19.32
CA LYS A 282 18.53 7.55 -19.03
C LYS A 282 18.17 7.92 -17.59
N PHE A 283 16.96 7.53 -17.12
CA PHE A 283 16.52 7.80 -15.76
C PHE A 283 17.45 7.13 -14.74
N ARG A 284 17.84 5.88 -14.96
CA ARG A 284 18.81 5.17 -14.11
C ARG A 284 20.13 5.92 -14.01
N ALA A 285 20.63 6.46 -15.12
CA ALA A 285 21.84 7.28 -15.12
C ALA A 285 21.66 8.58 -14.29
N ARG A 286 20.46 9.17 -14.29
CA ARG A 286 20.12 10.32 -13.42
C ARG A 286 20.06 9.95 -11.94
N MET A 287 19.54 8.76 -11.61
CA MET A 287 19.58 8.23 -10.25
C MET A 287 21.03 8.07 -9.77
N ASP A 288 21.93 7.51 -10.61
CA ASP A 288 23.34 7.35 -10.28
C ASP A 288 24.01 8.70 -10.01
N ALA A 289 23.77 9.69 -10.87
CA ALA A 289 24.30 11.03 -10.71
C ALA A 289 23.74 11.78 -9.47
N ALA A 290 22.55 11.39 -9.00
CA ALA A 290 21.92 11.94 -7.80
C ALA A 290 22.34 11.22 -6.50
N GLY A 291 23.21 10.22 -6.55
CA GLY A 291 23.66 9.46 -5.36
C GLY A 291 22.74 8.31 -4.96
N TRP A 292 21.95 7.75 -5.90
CA TRP A 292 20.99 6.66 -5.69
C TRP A 292 21.48 5.34 -6.32
N GLN A 293 22.79 5.09 -6.31
CA GLN A 293 23.38 3.90 -6.97
C GLN A 293 22.86 2.58 -6.38
N ASP A 294 22.55 2.56 -5.07
CA ASP A 294 22.07 1.42 -4.31
C ASP A 294 20.54 1.21 -4.37
N LYS A 295 19.81 2.15 -5.01
CA LYS A 295 18.35 2.09 -5.11
C LYS A 295 17.90 1.71 -6.51
N PRO A 296 16.94 0.78 -6.67
CA PRO A 296 16.42 0.43 -8.00
C PRO A 296 15.49 1.51 -8.57
N ALA A 297 15.40 1.59 -9.89
CA ALA A 297 14.29 2.23 -10.57
C ALA A 297 13.11 1.25 -10.63
N MET A 298 11.93 1.68 -10.20
CA MET A 298 10.72 0.87 -10.20
C MET A 298 9.95 1.17 -11.48
N ILE A 299 10.21 0.38 -12.54
CA ILE A 299 9.81 0.68 -13.91
C ILE A 299 8.51 -0.01 -14.31
N GLU A 300 7.65 0.74 -14.95
CA GLU A 300 6.36 0.25 -15.45
C GLU A 300 6.40 -0.04 -16.93
N PRO A 301 5.83 -1.18 -17.39
CA PRO A 301 5.60 -1.42 -18.81
C PRO A 301 4.48 -0.50 -19.33
N ASN A 302 4.14 -0.64 -20.61
CA ASN A 302 2.95 -0.01 -21.16
C ASN A 302 1.74 -0.29 -20.27
N LEU A 303 0.98 0.74 -19.91
CA LEU A 303 -0.23 0.70 -19.09
C LEU A 303 -1.17 -0.47 -19.47
N PHE A 304 -1.31 -0.76 -20.76
CA PHE A 304 -2.21 -1.83 -21.23
C PHE A 304 -1.61 -3.25 -21.16
N TRP A 305 -0.37 -3.41 -20.70
CA TRP A 305 0.28 -4.72 -20.68
C TRP A 305 -0.48 -5.76 -19.85
N ASN A 306 -0.99 -5.43 -18.68
CA ASN A 306 -1.68 -6.34 -17.79
C ASN A 306 -3.20 -6.08 -17.66
N GLY A 307 -3.80 -5.41 -18.64
CA GLY A 307 -5.23 -5.14 -18.67
C GLY A 307 -6.06 -6.41 -18.91
N ASN A 308 -7.25 -6.49 -18.33
CA ASN A 308 -8.17 -7.62 -18.55
C ASN A 308 -9.31 -7.33 -19.54
N VAL A 309 -9.36 -6.12 -20.11
CA VAL A 309 -10.21 -5.73 -21.25
C VAL A 309 -9.35 -5.35 -22.45
N SER A 310 -8.43 -4.41 -22.25
CA SER A 310 -7.43 -4.04 -23.25
C SER A 310 -6.10 -4.65 -22.82
N LYS A 311 -5.52 -5.50 -23.65
CA LYS A 311 -4.23 -6.13 -23.37
C LYS A 311 -3.31 -5.98 -24.57
N GLU A 312 -2.13 -5.41 -24.32
CA GLU A 312 -1.08 -5.26 -25.32
C GLU A 312 0.13 -6.13 -25.00
N GLU A 313 0.88 -6.52 -26.02
CA GLU A 313 2.15 -7.23 -25.85
C GLU A 313 3.22 -6.29 -25.31
N GLY A 314 4.17 -6.82 -24.56
CA GLY A 314 5.28 -6.03 -24.01
C GLY A 314 5.74 -6.55 -22.67
N GLY A 315 5.96 -5.66 -21.71
CA GLY A 315 6.48 -5.97 -20.38
C GLY A 315 7.98 -6.18 -20.40
N PHE A 316 8.69 -5.36 -21.17
CA PHE A 316 10.15 -5.38 -21.30
C PHE A 316 10.74 -6.69 -21.85
N LEU A 317 10.03 -7.39 -22.71
CA LEU A 317 10.61 -8.48 -23.47
C LEU A 317 11.72 -7.95 -24.38
N ASP A 318 12.81 -8.72 -24.48
CA ASP A 318 13.96 -8.44 -25.35
C ASP A 318 14.76 -7.17 -25.02
N VAL A 319 14.62 -6.62 -23.81
CA VAL A 319 15.49 -5.53 -23.32
C VAL A 319 16.68 -6.06 -22.50
N GLY A 320 16.78 -7.37 -22.35
CA GLY A 320 17.79 -8.04 -21.53
C GLY A 320 17.37 -8.24 -20.08
N THR A 321 18.33 -8.63 -19.24
CA THR A 321 18.08 -8.86 -17.81
C THR A 321 18.08 -7.52 -17.06
N LEU A 322 17.03 -7.28 -16.30
CA LEU A 322 16.87 -6.07 -15.48
C LEU A 322 17.74 -6.10 -14.22
N GLY A 323 17.90 -7.28 -13.61
CA GLY A 323 18.76 -7.50 -12.45
C GLY A 323 18.32 -6.70 -11.22
N SER A 324 19.31 -6.30 -10.39
CA SER A 324 19.07 -5.58 -9.13
C SER A 324 18.84 -4.07 -9.27
N ARG A 325 19.08 -3.53 -10.45
CA ARG A 325 18.99 -2.08 -10.69
C ARG A 325 17.59 -1.58 -10.99
N TYR A 326 16.71 -2.51 -11.29
CA TYR A 326 15.33 -2.25 -11.65
C TYR A 326 14.40 -3.19 -10.87
N VAL A 327 13.18 -2.73 -10.64
CA VAL A 327 12.04 -3.53 -10.15
C VAL A 327 10.98 -3.50 -11.22
N PHE A 328 10.45 -4.66 -11.60
CA PHE A 328 9.29 -4.73 -12.48
C PHE A 328 8.06 -4.26 -11.71
N ASN A 329 7.59 -3.08 -12.05
CA ASN A 329 6.45 -2.44 -11.44
C ASN A 329 5.26 -2.50 -12.39
N THR A 330 4.06 -2.75 -11.90
CA THR A 330 2.85 -2.77 -12.73
C THR A 330 1.62 -2.44 -11.90
N HIS A 331 0.54 -2.06 -12.59
CA HIS A 331 -0.77 -1.84 -11.99
C HIS A 331 -1.73 -2.96 -12.39
N PHE A 332 -2.76 -3.15 -11.57
CA PHE A 332 -3.85 -4.04 -11.92
C PHE A 332 -5.18 -3.51 -11.37
N TYR A 333 -6.05 -3.14 -12.28
CA TYR A 333 -7.45 -2.86 -12.00
C TYR A 333 -8.34 -3.81 -12.82
N ASP A 334 -9.37 -4.38 -12.19
CA ASP A 334 -10.37 -5.13 -12.94
C ASP A 334 -11.27 -4.17 -13.72
N GLN A 335 -10.87 -3.88 -14.95
CA GLN A 335 -11.61 -2.99 -15.86
C GLN A 335 -13.06 -3.45 -16.09
N LYS A 336 -13.33 -4.77 -16.01
CA LYS A 336 -14.69 -5.33 -16.12
C LYS A 336 -15.52 -5.01 -14.89
N ALA A 337 -14.93 -5.14 -13.70
CA ALA A 337 -15.60 -4.83 -12.45
C ALA A 337 -15.84 -3.32 -12.29
N ILE A 338 -14.85 -2.50 -12.61
CA ILE A 338 -14.93 -1.03 -12.51
C ILE A 338 -15.97 -0.47 -13.47
N SER A 339 -15.97 -0.90 -14.73
CA SER A 339 -16.94 -0.44 -15.71
C SER A 339 -18.39 -0.84 -15.39
N GLY A 340 -18.57 -1.93 -14.62
CA GLY A 340 -19.88 -2.51 -14.35
C GLY A 340 -20.61 -3.10 -15.56
N ILE A 341 -19.97 -3.08 -16.74
CA ILE A 341 -20.59 -3.52 -18.00
C ILE A 341 -20.33 -5.01 -18.25
N LEU A 342 -19.12 -5.47 -17.96
CA LEU A 342 -18.65 -6.82 -18.34
C LEU A 342 -18.56 -7.80 -17.17
N MET A 343 -18.67 -7.32 -15.94
CA MET A 343 -18.70 -8.13 -14.73
C MET A 343 -19.97 -7.81 -13.92
N TRP A 344 -20.92 -8.72 -13.97
CA TRP A 344 -22.22 -8.55 -13.31
C TRP A 344 -22.25 -8.98 -11.85
N GLY A 345 -21.39 -9.92 -11.48
CA GLY A 345 -21.32 -10.48 -10.12
C GLY A 345 -20.15 -9.98 -9.29
N ASN A 346 -20.07 -10.51 -8.09
CA ASN A 346 -18.93 -10.33 -7.20
C ASN A 346 -17.73 -11.15 -7.70
N ALA A 347 -16.52 -10.72 -7.34
CA ALA A 347 -15.33 -11.53 -7.59
C ALA A 347 -15.39 -12.84 -6.79
N SER A 348 -14.77 -13.89 -7.32
CA SER A 348 -14.73 -15.22 -6.72
C SER A 348 -13.32 -15.57 -6.25
N ASP A 349 -13.22 -16.65 -5.49
CA ASP A 349 -11.95 -17.24 -5.08
C ASP A 349 -11.03 -17.48 -6.28
N GLY A 350 -9.79 -17.03 -6.19
CA GLY A 350 -8.80 -17.16 -7.25
C GLY A 350 -9.05 -16.32 -8.50
N GLN A 351 -9.97 -15.36 -8.48
CA GLN A 351 -10.37 -14.55 -9.65
C GLN A 351 -9.17 -13.97 -10.40
N TYR A 352 -8.17 -13.42 -9.69
CA TYR A 352 -7.04 -12.69 -10.29
C TYR A 352 -5.70 -13.42 -10.19
N VAL A 353 -5.70 -14.69 -9.78
CA VAL A 353 -4.45 -15.45 -9.61
C VAL A 353 -3.69 -15.61 -10.92
N THR A 354 -4.39 -15.70 -12.06
CA THR A 354 -3.73 -15.79 -13.37
C THR A 354 -3.09 -14.46 -13.77
N ASP A 355 -3.76 -13.32 -13.53
CA ASP A 355 -3.27 -12.00 -13.90
C ASP A 355 -2.01 -11.66 -13.08
N PHE A 356 -2.03 -11.90 -11.77
CA PHE A 356 -0.86 -11.71 -10.90
C PHE A 356 0.22 -12.78 -11.13
N GLY A 357 -0.16 -13.97 -11.58
CA GLY A 357 0.75 -15.01 -12.05
C GLY A 357 1.57 -14.53 -13.25
N THR A 358 0.94 -13.81 -14.19
CA THR A 358 1.62 -13.18 -15.33
C THR A 358 2.68 -12.18 -14.87
N VAL A 359 2.43 -11.42 -13.81
CA VAL A 359 3.41 -10.49 -13.21
C VAL A 359 4.63 -11.25 -12.67
N ARG A 360 4.43 -12.34 -11.92
CA ARG A 360 5.53 -13.18 -11.41
C ARG A 360 6.36 -13.81 -12.53
N ASP A 361 5.68 -14.32 -13.55
CA ASP A 361 6.35 -14.93 -14.70
C ASP A 361 7.19 -13.91 -15.46
N ARG A 362 6.68 -12.66 -15.58
CA ARG A 362 7.42 -11.59 -16.23
C ARG A 362 8.63 -11.14 -15.41
N ALA A 363 8.49 -10.96 -14.11
CA ALA A 363 9.61 -10.63 -13.22
C ALA A 363 10.71 -11.71 -13.29
N THR A 364 10.31 -12.98 -13.29
CA THR A 364 11.23 -14.11 -13.47
C THR A 364 11.93 -14.06 -14.82
N ALA A 365 11.19 -13.83 -15.92
CA ALA A 365 11.75 -13.76 -17.27
C ALA A 365 12.73 -12.58 -17.46
N THR A 366 12.49 -11.47 -16.76
CA THR A 366 13.37 -10.29 -16.79
C THR A 366 14.45 -10.31 -15.71
N GLY A 367 14.48 -11.33 -14.85
CA GLY A 367 15.52 -11.55 -13.83
C GLY A 367 15.52 -10.52 -12.70
N THR A 368 14.35 -10.02 -12.31
CA THR A 368 14.20 -9.06 -11.21
C THR A 368 13.03 -9.41 -10.31
N THR A 369 12.78 -8.60 -9.25
CA THR A 369 11.57 -8.70 -8.44
C THR A 369 10.43 -7.88 -9.03
N ALA A 370 9.19 -8.16 -8.60
CA ALA A 370 8.01 -7.39 -8.99
C ALA A 370 7.29 -6.75 -7.82
N ILE A 371 6.57 -5.67 -8.13
CA ILE A 371 5.57 -5.06 -7.26
C ILE A 371 4.33 -4.70 -8.10
N VAL A 372 3.14 -4.92 -7.54
CA VAL A 372 1.89 -4.36 -8.07
C VAL A 372 1.65 -3.05 -7.32
N SER A 373 2.16 -1.93 -7.87
CA SER A 373 2.21 -0.65 -7.16
C SER A 373 0.87 0.07 -7.13
N GLU A 374 -0.08 -0.36 -7.96
CA GLU A 374 -1.48 0.03 -7.84
C GLU A 374 -2.40 -1.16 -8.08
N PHE A 375 -3.38 -1.29 -7.20
CA PHE A 375 -4.57 -2.12 -7.36
C PHE A 375 -5.67 -1.55 -6.48
N GLY A 376 -6.92 -1.71 -6.87
CA GLY A 376 -8.01 -1.14 -6.10
C GLY A 376 -9.37 -1.34 -6.75
N HIS A 377 -10.40 -0.82 -6.09
CA HIS A 377 -11.76 -0.76 -6.62
C HIS A 377 -12.51 0.43 -6.00
N PRO A 378 -13.33 1.15 -6.76
CA PRO A 378 -14.14 2.25 -6.24
C PRO A 378 -15.02 1.83 -5.06
N LEU A 379 -15.08 2.67 -4.04
CA LEU A 379 -15.88 2.49 -2.83
C LEU A 379 -17.20 3.27 -2.86
N ALA A 380 -17.42 4.05 -3.92
CA ALA A 380 -18.67 4.73 -4.21
C ALA A 380 -19.11 4.49 -5.65
N GLY A 381 -20.34 4.92 -5.98
CA GLY A 381 -20.92 4.76 -7.32
C GLY A 381 -21.48 3.35 -7.58
N ALA A 382 -21.79 3.09 -8.85
CA ALA A 382 -22.57 1.92 -9.27
C ALA A 382 -21.89 0.55 -8.99
N THR A 383 -20.56 0.52 -8.89
CA THR A 383 -19.80 -0.73 -8.71
C THR A 383 -19.25 -0.92 -7.30
N ALA A 384 -19.48 0.02 -6.39
CA ALA A 384 -18.96 0.01 -5.02
C ALA A 384 -19.27 -1.28 -4.25
N GLY A 385 -20.45 -1.86 -4.44
CA GLY A 385 -20.85 -3.11 -3.78
C GLY A 385 -19.98 -4.32 -4.13
N LYS A 386 -19.13 -4.25 -5.17
CA LYS A 386 -18.19 -5.31 -5.53
C LYS A 386 -16.84 -5.19 -4.80
N ALA A 387 -16.55 -4.02 -4.23
CA ALA A 387 -15.25 -3.72 -3.64
C ALA A 387 -14.78 -4.77 -2.61
N PRO A 388 -15.58 -5.26 -1.66
CA PRO A 388 -15.12 -6.23 -0.68
C PRO A 388 -14.58 -7.51 -1.32
N THR A 389 -15.27 -8.04 -2.32
CA THR A 389 -14.89 -9.29 -2.99
C THR A 389 -13.74 -9.10 -3.98
N VAL A 390 -13.74 -7.99 -4.71
CA VAL A 390 -12.67 -7.64 -5.67
C VAL A 390 -11.34 -7.45 -4.93
N LEU A 391 -11.33 -6.66 -3.87
CA LEU A 391 -10.12 -6.43 -3.08
C LEU A 391 -9.64 -7.69 -2.37
N LYS A 392 -10.55 -8.51 -1.80
CA LYS A 392 -10.18 -9.82 -1.23
C LYS A 392 -9.49 -10.71 -2.27
N ALA A 393 -10.01 -10.78 -3.50
CA ALA A 393 -9.43 -11.58 -4.56
C ALA A 393 -8.06 -11.03 -5.04
N MET A 394 -7.87 -9.70 -5.06
CA MET A 394 -6.60 -9.08 -5.38
C MET A 394 -5.54 -9.39 -4.31
N TYR A 395 -5.87 -9.24 -3.03
CA TYR A 395 -4.97 -9.62 -1.94
C TYR A 395 -4.63 -11.11 -1.95
N GLN A 396 -5.62 -11.97 -2.20
CA GLN A 396 -5.38 -13.41 -2.38
C GLN A 396 -4.40 -13.69 -3.54
N ALA A 397 -4.51 -12.95 -4.63
CA ALA A 397 -3.62 -13.09 -5.79
C ALA A 397 -2.20 -12.58 -5.53
N LEU A 398 -2.03 -11.57 -4.65
CA LEU A 398 -0.71 -11.18 -4.15
C LEU A 398 -0.06 -12.29 -3.32
N ASP A 399 -0.85 -12.97 -2.49
CA ASP A 399 -0.34 -14.01 -1.58
C ASP A 399 0.00 -15.30 -2.32
N SER A 400 -0.83 -15.74 -3.27
CA SER A 400 -0.71 -17.02 -3.96
C SER A 400 -0.68 -16.88 -5.47
N ARG A 401 0.05 -17.77 -6.14
CA ARG A 401 0.06 -17.98 -7.58
C ARG A 401 -0.94 -19.05 -8.03
N VAL A 402 -1.50 -19.83 -7.12
CA VAL A 402 -2.36 -20.98 -7.42
C VAL A 402 -3.80 -20.50 -7.63
N LYS A 403 -4.40 -20.86 -8.76
CA LYS A 403 -5.80 -20.55 -9.07
C LYS A 403 -6.73 -21.49 -8.32
N GLY A 404 -7.82 -20.92 -7.77
CA GLY A 404 -8.91 -21.66 -7.17
C GLY A 404 -8.85 -21.73 -5.64
N ALA A 405 -9.97 -22.12 -5.05
CA ALA A 405 -10.15 -22.16 -3.60
C ALA A 405 -9.27 -23.19 -2.89
N ASN A 406 -8.70 -24.13 -3.62
CA ASN A 406 -8.01 -25.26 -3.04
C ASN A 406 -6.53 -25.32 -3.46
N TRP A 407 -5.75 -24.31 -3.07
CA TRP A 407 -4.32 -24.32 -3.32
C TRP A 407 -3.59 -25.48 -2.60
N TRP A 408 -4.19 -26.07 -1.59
CA TRP A 408 -3.66 -27.23 -0.89
C TRP A 408 -3.58 -28.48 -1.77
N SER A 409 -4.47 -28.65 -2.73
CA SER A 409 -4.45 -29.78 -3.65
C SER A 409 -3.54 -29.59 -4.85
N THR A 410 -3.14 -28.34 -5.13
CA THR A 410 -2.22 -28.01 -6.21
C THR A 410 -0.83 -27.84 -5.61
N PRO A 411 0.25 -28.38 -6.22
CA PRO A 411 1.59 -28.07 -5.78
C PRO A 411 1.71 -26.55 -5.74
N ALA A 412 2.09 -25.99 -4.59
CA ALA A 412 2.38 -24.58 -4.52
C ALA A 412 3.47 -24.32 -5.53
N SER A 413 3.14 -23.62 -6.60
CA SER A 413 4.16 -23.22 -7.53
C SER A 413 5.07 -22.26 -6.81
N SER A 414 6.35 -22.54 -6.86
CA SER A 414 7.39 -21.70 -6.32
C SER A 414 7.35 -20.32 -6.99
N GLY A 415 6.71 -19.39 -6.37
CA GLY A 415 6.72 -18.00 -6.80
C GLY A 415 6.74 -17.12 -5.57
N PRO A 416 7.42 -15.97 -5.61
CA PRO A 416 7.42 -15.06 -4.48
C PRO A 416 5.99 -14.59 -4.18
N VAL A 417 5.73 -14.33 -2.91
CA VAL A 417 4.59 -13.50 -2.52
C VAL A 417 4.84 -12.11 -3.12
N LEU A 418 3.90 -11.59 -3.89
CA LEU A 418 4.07 -10.28 -4.52
C LEU A 418 3.95 -9.16 -3.49
N SER A 419 4.82 -8.18 -3.61
CA SER A 419 4.63 -6.87 -2.98
C SER A 419 3.51 -6.10 -3.69
N GLY A 420 2.81 -5.23 -2.95
CA GLY A 420 1.75 -4.43 -3.55
C GLY A 420 1.35 -3.21 -2.74
N SER A 421 0.87 -2.17 -3.42
CA SER A 421 0.34 -0.94 -2.83
C SER A 421 -1.06 -0.68 -3.35
N GLN A 422 -2.03 -0.68 -2.43
CA GLN A 422 -3.43 -0.41 -2.79
C GLN A 422 -3.61 1.07 -3.15
N TRP A 423 -4.35 1.38 -4.17
CA TRP A 423 -4.88 2.71 -4.44
C TRP A 423 -6.20 2.84 -3.66
N GLN A 424 -6.34 3.69 -2.58
CA GLN A 424 -5.29 4.55 -2.05
C GLN A 424 -5.44 4.72 -0.52
N TRP A 425 -4.59 5.53 0.08
CA TRP A 425 -4.64 5.94 1.47
C TRP A 425 -4.67 7.45 1.58
N ASP A 426 -5.86 8.01 1.66
CA ASP A 426 -6.12 9.42 1.84
C ASP A 426 -7.07 9.63 3.03
N ILE A 427 -6.54 10.11 4.16
CA ILE A 427 -7.35 10.35 5.36
C ILE A 427 -8.34 11.50 5.17
N TYR A 428 -8.09 12.39 4.21
CA TYR A 428 -8.96 13.53 3.90
C TYR A 428 -9.97 13.23 2.78
N ASN A 429 -10.05 11.99 2.32
CA ASN A 429 -11.03 11.56 1.31
C ASN A 429 -12.44 12.07 1.65
N GLY A 430 -13.09 12.71 0.68
CA GLY A 430 -14.41 13.34 0.84
C GLY A 430 -14.39 14.73 1.49
N ARG A 431 -13.20 15.32 1.72
CA ARG A 431 -13.02 16.67 2.31
C ARG A 431 -12.30 17.65 1.41
N HIS A 432 -11.96 17.24 0.19
CA HIS A 432 -11.33 18.11 -0.79
C HIS A 432 -12.33 19.12 -1.34
N HIS A 433 -11.84 20.31 -1.69
CA HIS A 433 -12.66 21.44 -2.09
C HIS A 433 -12.39 21.92 -3.51
N GLU A 434 -11.41 21.35 -4.20
CA GLU A 434 -11.11 21.71 -5.58
C GLU A 434 -12.22 21.22 -6.53
N TYR A 435 -12.63 22.09 -7.43
CA TYR A 435 -13.58 21.76 -8.48
C TYR A 435 -12.85 21.32 -9.73
N MET A 436 -13.21 20.17 -10.27
CA MET A 436 -12.67 19.70 -11.53
C MET A 436 -12.96 20.72 -12.64
N ASN A 437 -11.90 21.29 -13.22
CA ASN A 437 -11.96 22.39 -14.21
C ASN A 437 -12.82 23.59 -13.79
N GLY A 438 -12.94 23.87 -12.50
CA GLY A 438 -13.75 24.96 -11.97
C GLY A 438 -15.28 24.71 -12.06
N ASN A 439 -15.71 23.49 -12.28
CA ASN A 439 -17.12 23.11 -12.34
C ASN A 439 -17.64 22.65 -10.97
N PRO A 440 -18.46 23.46 -10.26
CA PRO A 440 -18.95 23.09 -8.93
C PRO A 440 -19.89 21.87 -8.93
N ASP A 441 -20.54 21.55 -10.06
CA ASP A 441 -21.40 20.38 -10.19
C ASP A 441 -20.58 19.07 -10.20
N LYS A 442 -19.26 19.19 -10.35
CA LYS A 442 -18.31 18.08 -10.31
C LYS A 442 -17.56 17.95 -9.00
N LEU A 443 -17.87 18.81 -8.02
CA LEU A 443 -17.41 18.56 -6.66
C LEU A 443 -18.00 17.24 -6.18
N LEU A 444 -17.15 16.38 -5.67
CA LEU A 444 -17.58 15.04 -5.31
C LEU A 444 -18.58 15.02 -4.17
N THR A 445 -19.63 14.32 -4.41
CA THR A 445 -20.53 13.85 -3.35
C THR A 445 -20.07 12.53 -2.73
N THR A 446 -19.04 11.88 -3.26
CA THR A 446 -18.72 10.47 -3.01
C THR A 446 -17.28 10.18 -2.61
N GLY A 447 -16.39 11.17 -2.53
CA GLY A 447 -15.03 10.89 -2.10
C GLY A 447 -14.03 11.94 -2.50
N ASP A 448 -13.22 11.65 -3.49
CA ASP A 448 -12.17 12.50 -4.01
C ASP A 448 -12.70 13.44 -5.11
N ALA A 449 -12.29 14.70 -5.13
CA ALA A 449 -12.75 15.67 -6.11
C ALA A 449 -12.12 15.49 -7.50
N TRP A 450 -11.04 14.70 -7.62
CA TRP A 450 -10.39 14.47 -8.90
C TRP A 450 -11.08 13.37 -9.70
N ASN A 451 -11.72 13.73 -10.79
CA ASN A 451 -12.31 12.81 -11.78
C ASN A 451 -13.21 11.70 -11.19
N ASP A 452 -13.92 11.99 -10.09
CA ASP A 452 -14.79 11.04 -9.39
C ASP A 452 -14.03 9.80 -8.84
N GLU A 453 -12.77 9.94 -8.45
CA GLU A 453 -12.00 8.88 -7.81
C GLU A 453 -12.36 8.72 -6.33
N ASP A 454 -13.05 7.66 -5.98
CA ASP A 454 -13.35 7.30 -4.59
C ASP A 454 -12.87 5.88 -4.27
N LEU A 455 -11.55 5.74 -4.08
CA LEU A 455 -10.90 4.47 -3.80
C LEU A 455 -10.19 4.43 -2.45
N SER A 456 -10.21 5.51 -1.65
CA SER A 456 -9.46 5.54 -0.41
C SER A 456 -9.94 4.53 0.61
N ALA A 457 -9.02 3.73 1.17
CA ALA A 457 -9.28 2.75 2.21
C ALA A 457 -9.64 3.38 3.57
N VAL A 458 -9.39 4.69 3.74
CA VAL A 458 -9.52 5.43 5.00
C VAL A 458 -10.20 6.77 4.76
N ARG A 459 -10.81 7.34 5.80
CA ARG A 459 -11.26 8.74 5.82
C ARG A 459 -11.28 9.25 7.26
N LEU A 460 -11.44 10.54 7.45
CA LEU A 460 -11.79 11.09 8.75
C LEU A 460 -13.30 10.95 8.98
N ASP A 461 -13.67 10.55 10.20
CA ASP A 461 -15.06 10.67 10.66
C ASP A 461 -15.41 12.13 11.03
N ASP A 462 -16.62 12.36 11.54
CA ASP A 462 -17.10 13.69 11.92
C ASP A 462 -16.32 14.30 13.10
N SER A 463 -15.66 13.46 13.91
CA SER A 463 -14.78 13.90 15.00
C SER A 463 -13.35 14.23 14.53
N GLY A 464 -13.03 13.97 13.27
CA GLY A 464 -11.68 14.13 12.71
C GLY A 464 -10.76 12.96 13.04
N THR A 465 -11.32 11.79 13.42
CA THR A 465 -10.56 10.56 13.68
C THR A 465 -10.47 9.72 12.40
N PRO A 466 -9.27 9.20 12.02
CA PRO A 466 -9.15 8.27 10.91
C PRO A 466 -9.92 6.98 11.16
N VAL A 467 -10.75 6.57 10.19
CA VAL A 467 -11.54 5.34 10.23
C VAL A 467 -11.45 4.61 8.89
N LEU A 468 -11.39 3.28 8.93
CA LEU A 468 -11.41 2.47 7.72
C LEU A 468 -12.78 2.52 7.04
N ARG A 469 -12.77 2.50 5.72
CA ARG A 469 -13.98 2.48 4.89
C ARG A 469 -14.42 1.06 4.51
N GLN A 470 -13.63 0.07 4.89
CA GLN A 470 -13.88 -1.34 4.67
C GLN A 470 -13.59 -2.16 5.93
N ASP A 471 -13.91 -3.46 5.87
CA ASP A 471 -13.59 -4.38 6.97
C ASP A 471 -12.07 -4.39 7.25
N GLY A 472 -11.69 -4.05 8.48
CA GLY A 472 -10.29 -3.99 8.89
C GLY A 472 -9.53 -5.31 8.69
N ARG A 473 -10.22 -6.45 8.71
CA ARG A 473 -9.61 -7.76 8.45
C ARG A 473 -9.16 -7.93 7.01
N LEU A 474 -9.78 -7.20 6.08
CA LEU A 474 -9.39 -7.15 4.67
C LEU A 474 -8.11 -6.32 4.49
N LEU A 475 -7.95 -5.24 5.23
CA LEU A 475 -6.89 -4.24 5.04
C LEU A 475 -5.67 -4.51 5.92
N ASP A 476 -5.87 -4.69 7.24
CA ASP A 476 -4.81 -5.09 8.18
C ASP A 476 -4.73 -6.63 8.20
N ARG A 477 -3.80 -7.18 7.40
CA ARG A 477 -3.69 -8.60 7.05
C ARG A 477 -2.45 -9.24 7.66
N VAL A 478 -2.51 -10.54 7.96
CA VAL A 478 -1.30 -11.32 8.17
C VAL A 478 -0.53 -11.41 6.86
N TYR A 479 0.78 -11.18 6.89
CA TYR A 479 1.70 -11.42 5.77
C TYR A 479 3.13 -11.66 6.27
N PRO A 480 3.98 -12.38 5.49
CA PRO A 480 5.38 -12.59 5.84
C PRO A 480 6.17 -11.30 5.57
N SER A 481 6.26 -10.42 6.58
CA SER A 481 6.95 -9.14 6.45
C SER A 481 8.45 -9.30 6.19
N ALA A 482 9.08 -10.35 6.76
CA ALA A 482 10.45 -10.72 6.45
C ALA A 482 10.64 -12.24 6.63
N THR A 483 11.14 -12.93 5.62
CA THR A 483 11.40 -14.38 5.67
C THR A 483 12.88 -14.65 5.70
N ALA A 484 13.36 -15.33 6.75
CA ALA A 484 14.75 -15.77 6.88
C ALA A 484 15.05 -16.93 5.91
N GLY A 485 15.10 -16.62 4.63
CA GLY A 485 15.24 -17.56 3.52
C GLY A 485 14.34 -17.24 2.36
N THR A 486 13.77 -18.28 1.74
CA THR A 486 12.90 -18.16 0.57
C THR A 486 11.48 -18.60 0.90
N THR A 487 10.51 -17.72 0.71
CA THR A 487 9.09 -18.05 0.80
C THR A 487 8.69 -18.94 -0.36
N LEU A 488 8.17 -20.12 -0.04
CA LEU A 488 7.70 -21.11 -1.03
C LEU A 488 6.20 -21.04 -1.23
N ALA A 489 5.45 -20.82 -0.15
CA ALA A 489 4.00 -20.63 -0.20
C ALA A 489 3.54 -19.77 0.97
N PHE A 490 2.53 -18.97 0.72
CA PHE A 490 1.80 -18.23 1.73
C PHE A 490 0.34 -18.11 1.34
N THR A 491 -0.55 -18.24 2.31
CA THR A 491 -1.96 -17.92 2.18
C THR A 491 -2.52 -17.35 3.47
N TYR A 492 -3.53 -16.52 3.34
CA TYR A 492 -4.26 -15.96 4.46
C TYR A 492 -5.76 -15.92 4.20
N GLU A 493 -6.53 -16.55 5.07
CA GLU A 493 -7.98 -16.41 5.12
C GLU A 493 -8.35 -15.36 6.16
N ASP A 494 -8.74 -14.19 5.67
CA ASP A 494 -9.00 -13.01 6.49
C ASP A 494 -10.37 -13.00 7.17
N ARG A 495 -11.32 -13.82 6.71
CA ARG A 495 -12.72 -13.82 7.20
C ARG A 495 -13.35 -12.43 7.13
N SER A 496 -12.91 -11.62 6.17
CA SER A 496 -13.50 -10.30 5.94
C SER A 496 -14.98 -10.40 5.59
N ARG A 497 -15.70 -9.31 5.77
CA ARG A 497 -17.15 -9.28 5.58
C ARG A 497 -17.52 -8.34 4.43
N ASP A 498 -18.59 -8.72 3.76
CA ASP A 498 -19.42 -7.85 2.97
C ASP A 498 -20.71 -7.62 3.75
N GLY A 499 -20.84 -6.45 4.36
CA GLY A 499 -21.89 -6.20 5.34
C GLY A 499 -21.87 -7.21 6.49
N SER A 500 -22.93 -7.97 6.68
CA SER A 500 -23.03 -9.02 7.69
C SER A 500 -22.47 -10.37 7.25
N THR A 501 -22.26 -10.58 5.95
CA THR A 501 -21.82 -11.85 5.37
C THR A 501 -20.32 -12.03 5.50
N VAL A 502 -19.89 -13.15 6.08
CA VAL A 502 -18.46 -13.52 6.12
C VAL A 502 -18.06 -14.12 4.79
N LEU A 503 -17.03 -13.55 4.18
CA LEU A 503 -16.43 -14.07 2.95
C LEU A 503 -15.39 -15.15 3.30
N THR A 504 -15.69 -16.40 3.00
CA THR A 504 -14.81 -17.55 3.27
C THR A 504 -14.44 -18.22 1.96
N TRP A 505 -13.27 -17.89 1.44
CA TRP A 505 -12.83 -18.39 0.12
C TRP A 505 -11.70 -19.39 0.18
N ASN A 506 -10.87 -19.34 1.23
CA ASN A 506 -9.85 -20.35 1.44
C ASN A 506 -10.37 -21.35 2.48
N PRO A 507 -11.07 -22.42 2.06
CA PRO A 507 -11.57 -23.40 3.00
C PRO A 507 -10.39 -24.06 3.73
N VAL A 508 -10.64 -24.43 4.97
CA VAL A 508 -9.69 -25.30 5.67
C VAL A 508 -9.60 -26.61 4.89
N PRO A 509 -8.40 -27.08 4.55
CA PRO A 509 -8.24 -28.25 3.71
C PRO A 509 -8.91 -29.48 4.32
N GLY A 510 -9.80 -30.11 3.58
CA GLY A 510 -10.47 -31.35 4.02
C GLY A 510 -9.52 -32.51 4.27
N SER A 511 -8.30 -32.45 3.70
CA SER A 511 -7.22 -33.40 3.92
C SER A 511 -6.46 -33.20 5.25
N LEU A 512 -6.77 -32.15 6.00
CA LEU A 512 -6.14 -31.81 7.27
C LEU A 512 -7.18 -31.59 8.39
N PRO A 513 -7.94 -32.63 8.80
CA PRO A 513 -9.07 -32.48 9.71
C PRO A 513 -8.70 -31.89 11.08
N ASN A 514 -7.50 -32.20 11.58
CA ASN A 514 -7.02 -31.64 12.85
C ASN A 514 -6.73 -30.14 12.76
N VAL A 515 -6.25 -29.67 11.61
CA VAL A 515 -6.05 -28.24 11.33
C VAL A 515 -7.41 -27.56 11.28
N SER A 516 -8.40 -28.17 10.66
CA SER A 516 -9.76 -27.64 10.58
C SER A 516 -10.37 -27.40 11.96
N SER A 517 -10.15 -28.29 12.91
CA SER A 517 -10.63 -28.12 14.28
C SER A 517 -9.96 -26.98 15.03
N LEU A 518 -8.69 -26.66 14.70
CA LEU A 518 -7.95 -25.55 15.29
C LEU A 518 -8.42 -24.19 14.76
N VAL A 519 -8.66 -24.08 13.47
CA VAL A 519 -9.00 -22.79 12.85
C VAL A 519 -10.47 -22.43 13.05
N GLY A 520 -11.39 -23.41 13.01
CA GLY A 520 -12.83 -23.18 13.19
C GLY A 520 -13.33 -22.02 12.30
N SER A 521 -13.95 -21.01 12.93
CA SER A 521 -14.40 -19.78 12.28
C SER A 521 -13.34 -18.66 12.29
N GLY A 522 -12.14 -18.92 12.83
CA GLY A 522 -11.07 -17.93 12.95
C GLY A 522 -10.40 -17.60 11.64
N GLN A 523 -9.71 -16.46 11.64
CA GLN A 523 -8.74 -16.11 10.62
C GLN A 523 -7.54 -17.06 10.73
N TYR A 524 -6.91 -17.39 9.62
CA TYR A 524 -5.71 -18.22 9.65
C TYR A 524 -4.78 -17.94 8.46
N SER A 525 -3.49 -18.15 8.68
CA SER A 525 -2.47 -18.13 7.63
C SER A 525 -1.62 -19.39 7.66
N VAL A 526 -1.06 -19.74 6.51
CA VAL A 526 -0.03 -20.78 6.40
C VAL A 526 1.13 -20.21 5.61
N LEU A 527 2.32 -20.29 6.20
CA LEU A 527 3.60 -19.96 5.58
C LEU A 527 4.42 -21.24 5.43
N VAL A 528 5.03 -21.44 4.26
CA VAL A 528 6.06 -22.45 4.02
C VAL A 528 7.28 -21.75 3.44
N TRP A 529 8.45 -21.99 4.03
CA TRP A 529 9.70 -21.38 3.59
C TRP A 529 10.88 -22.33 3.70
N ARG A 530 11.93 -22.02 2.95
CA ARG A 530 13.23 -22.69 3.05
C ARG A 530 14.21 -21.72 3.70
N SER A 531 14.77 -22.13 4.85
CA SER A 531 15.67 -21.30 5.65
C SER A 531 17.01 -21.02 4.95
N ASN A 532 17.64 -19.89 5.29
CA ASN A 532 18.97 -19.51 4.78
C ASN A 532 20.10 -19.71 5.81
N GLY A 533 19.79 -20.17 7.04
CA GLY A 533 20.77 -20.34 8.10
C GLY A 533 21.22 -19.05 8.79
N GLY A 534 20.57 -17.92 8.49
CA GLY A 534 20.83 -16.65 9.15
C GLY A 534 20.31 -16.61 10.59
N SER A 535 20.86 -15.70 11.40
CA SER A 535 20.45 -15.52 12.80
C SER A 535 19.17 -14.68 12.97
N ALA A 536 18.78 -13.92 11.95
CA ALA A 536 17.56 -13.12 12.00
C ALA A 536 16.32 -14.01 11.85
N PRO A 537 15.24 -13.78 12.63
CA PRO A 537 14.03 -14.60 12.56
C PRO A 537 13.20 -14.28 11.30
N THR A 538 12.39 -15.26 10.88
CA THR A 538 11.26 -15.02 9.99
C THR A 538 10.18 -14.25 10.76
N GLU A 539 9.62 -13.22 10.15
CA GLU A 539 8.64 -12.32 10.75
C GLU A 539 7.31 -12.38 9.98
N LEU A 540 6.23 -12.60 10.71
CA LEU A 540 4.87 -12.42 10.22
C LEU A 540 4.27 -11.20 10.90
N HIS A 541 3.77 -10.24 10.13
CA HIS A 541 2.89 -9.21 10.66
C HIS A 541 1.61 -9.85 11.17
N LEU A 542 1.20 -9.53 12.40
CA LEU A 542 -0.06 -9.96 12.99
C LEU A 542 -0.95 -8.75 13.28
N PRO A 543 -2.10 -8.64 12.63
CA PRO A 543 -3.06 -7.58 12.90
C PRO A 543 -3.59 -7.61 14.34
N ALA A 544 -4.21 -6.51 14.78
CA ALA A 544 -4.83 -6.41 16.10
C ALA A 544 -5.90 -7.49 16.37
N THR A 545 -6.46 -8.08 15.30
CA THR A 545 -7.40 -9.21 15.37
C THR A 545 -6.78 -10.53 15.83
N PHE A 546 -5.44 -10.58 15.98
CA PHE A 546 -4.71 -11.72 16.57
C PHE A 546 -4.22 -11.39 17.98
N PRO A 547 -5.09 -11.25 18.99
CA PRO A 547 -4.66 -11.02 20.37
C PRO A 547 -3.84 -12.20 20.87
N THR A 548 -2.81 -11.94 21.71
CA THR A 548 -1.89 -12.99 22.20
C THR A 548 -2.65 -14.17 22.80
N ALA A 549 -3.65 -13.89 23.64
CA ALA A 549 -4.40 -14.91 24.36
C ALA A 549 -5.15 -15.93 23.48
N THR A 550 -5.47 -15.58 22.24
CA THR A 550 -6.22 -16.43 21.30
C THR A 550 -5.39 -16.86 20.09
N THR A 551 -4.18 -16.34 19.94
CA THR A 551 -3.29 -16.73 18.84
C THR A 551 -2.71 -18.11 19.08
N THR A 552 -2.90 -19.01 18.13
CA THR A 552 -2.30 -20.36 18.12
C THR A 552 -1.33 -20.47 16.95
N VAL A 553 -0.16 -21.00 17.22
CA VAL A 553 0.89 -21.27 16.22
C VAL A 553 1.21 -22.76 16.22
N VAL A 554 1.14 -23.38 15.03
CA VAL A 554 1.57 -24.77 14.80
C VAL A 554 2.68 -24.77 13.76
N SER A 555 3.88 -25.17 14.14
CA SER A 555 5.07 -25.16 13.30
C SER A 555 5.94 -26.40 13.58
N ASP A 556 6.81 -26.74 12.65
CA ASP A 556 7.90 -27.71 12.91
C ASP A 556 8.85 -27.20 14.01
N LEU A 557 8.97 -25.88 14.17
CA LEU A 557 9.76 -25.25 15.24
C LEU A 557 9.14 -25.42 16.64
N GLY A 558 7.84 -25.69 16.71
CA GLY A 558 7.08 -25.88 17.94
C GLY A 558 5.58 -25.63 17.77
N THR A 559 4.83 -25.84 18.86
CA THR A 559 3.41 -25.51 18.94
C THR A 559 3.16 -24.62 20.15
N VAL A 560 2.47 -23.50 19.97
CA VAL A 560 2.24 -22.50 21.02
C VAL A 560 0.83 -21.96 20.91
N HIS A 561 0.13 -21.89 22.05
CA HIS A 561 -1.06 -21.07 22.21
C HIS A 561 -0.72 -19.91 23.14
N GLY A 562 -1.05 -18.68 22.74
CA GLY A 562 -0.63 -17.49 23.49
C GLY A 562 0.89 -17.25 23.40
N PRO A 563 1.48 -16.98 22.22
CA PRO A 563 2.93 -16.81 22.11
C PRO A 563 3.41 -15.68 23.02
N GLY A 564 4.35 -16.02 23.92
CA GLY A 564 4.99 -15.06 24.82
C GLY A 564 5.96 -14.12 24.10
N ALA A 565 6.61 -13.25 24.85
CA ALA A 565 7.62 -12.35 24.33
C ALA A 565 8.75 -13.13 23.65
N TYR A 566 9.17 -12.67 22.47
CA TYR A 566 10.29 -13.25 21.75
C TYR A 566 11.62 -12.98 22.48
N SER A 567 12.47 -13.99 22.53
CA SER A 567 13.83 -13.88 23.00
C SER A 567 14.75 -14.75 22.14
N ALA A 568 16.05 -14.53 22.20
CA ALA A 568 17.04 -15.32 21.45
C ALA A 568 17.00 -16.83 21.74
N SER A 569 16.47 -17.23 22.90
CA SER A 569 16.32 -18.63 23.30
C SER A 569 14.97 -19.25 22.87
N THR A 570 14.03 -18.45 22.39
CA THR A 570 12.72 -18.93 21.95
C THR A 570 12.68 -19.12 20.43
N LYS A 571 12.14 -20.27 19.99
CA LYS A 571 11.95 -20.51 18.54
C LYS A 571 10.71 -19.81 18.01
N ILE A 572 9.70 -19.59 18.84
CA ILE A 572 8.43 -18.96 18.50
C ILE A 572 8.10 -17.94 19.58
N GLY A 573 7.92 -16.69 19.21
CA GLY A 573 7.55 -15.63 20.15
C GLY A 573 6.93 -14.45 19.42
N ALA A 574 6.36 -13.52 20.18
CA ALA A 574 5.75 -12.30 19.66
C ALA A 574 6.51 -11.06 20.13
N ALA A 575 6.53 -10.03 19.32
CA ALA A 575 7.02 -8.71 19.67
C ALA A 575 6.00 -7.65 19.21
N ALA A 576 5.98 -6.49 19.87
CA ALA A 576 5.21 -5.37 19.38
C ALA A 576 5.75 -4.91 18.03
N GLU A 577 4.86 -4.43 17.17
CA GLU A 577 5.29 -3.67 16.00
C GLU A 577 5.97 -2.39 16.46
N PRO A 578 7.09 -2.00 15.83
CA PRO A 578 7.68 -0.70 16.06
C PRO A 578 6.66 0.41 15.80
N GLY A 579 6.53 1.38 16.70
CA GLY A 579 5.52 2.43 16.60
C GLY A 579 4.14 2.08 17.20
N GLY A 580 4.00 0.94 17.80
CA GLY A 580 2.99 0.40 18.69
C GLY A 580 1.54 0.85 18.55
N THR A 581 0.75 0.12 17.77
CA THR A 581 -0.67 0.43 17.56
C THR A 581 -1.59 -0.78 17.82
N GLY A 582 -1.10 -1.78 18.56
CA GLY A 582 -1.81 -3.01 18.83
C GLY A 582 -1.47 -4.19 17.91
N SER A 583 -0.93 -3.93 16.71
CA SER A 583 -0.37 -4.96 15.84
C SER A 583 0.95 -5.50 16.39
N ARG A 584 1.30 -6.71 16.01
CA ARG A 584 2.48 -7.43 16.52
C ARG A 584 3.19 -8.14 15.39
N ARG A 585 4.42 -8.53 15.68
CA ARG A 585 5.19 -9.46 14.85
C ARG A 585 5.25 -10.82 15.53
N LEU A 586 4.95 -11.88 14.79
CA LEU A 586 5.30 -13.23 15.18
C LEU A 586 6.69 -13.53 14.63
N LEU A 587 7.58 -13.96 15.50
CA LEU A 587 8.98 -14.22 15.22
C LEU A 587 9.24 -15.72 15.29
N LEU A 588 9.83 -16.27 14.23
CA LEU A 588 10.10 -17.70 14.07
C LEU A 588 11.59 -17.89 13.77
N SER A 589 12.34 -18.47 14.72
CA SER A 589 13.78 -18.69 14.59
C SER A 589 14.10 -20.08 14.10
N ALA A 590 14.72 -20.17 12.93
CA ALA A 590 15.33 -21.37 12.37
C ALA A 590 16.82 -21.07 12.12
N SER A 591 17.71 -21.88 12.69
CA SER A 591 19.17 -21.69 12.61
C SER A 591 19.87 -22.59 11.58
N ASP A 592 19.14 -23.49 10.97
CA ASP A 592 19.57 -24.39 9.92
C ASP A 592 19.45 -23.76 8.51
N SER A 593 20.24 -24.22 7.58
CA SER A 593 20.21 -23.74 6.20
C SER A 593 19.61 -24.79 5.27
N GLY A 594 18.78 -24.34 4.33
CA GLY A 594 18.19 -25.20 3.30
C GLY A 594 17.05 -26.09 3.79
N THR A 595 16.66 -26.00 5.05
CA THR A 595 15.58 -26.80 5.63
C THR A 595 14.20 -26.19 5.32
N LEU A 596 13.22 -27.07 5.09
CA LEU A 596 11.83 -26.68 4.96
C LEU A 596 11.21 -26.44 6.34
N HIS A 597 10.59 -25.29 6.48
CA HIS A 597 9.81 -24.90 7.64
C HIS A 597 8.38 -24.52 7.24
N TYR A 598 7.49 -24.62 8.20
CA TYR A 598 6.11 -24.17 8.04
C TYR A 598 5.59 -23.55 9.34
N ALA A 599 4.60 -22.68 9.19
CA ALA A 599 3.82 -22.16 10.31
C ALA A 599 2.35 -21.97 9.89
N LEU A 600 1.44 -22.60 10.62
CA LEU A 600 0.03 -22.24 10.66
C LEU A 600 -0.15 -21.28 11.83
N VAL A 601 -0.80 -20.16 11.59
CA VAL A 601 -1.17 -19.17 12.61
C VAL A 601 -2.66 -18.91 12.53
N THR A 602 -3.37 -18.99 13.67
CA THR A 602 -4.81 -18.74 13.73
C THR A 602 -5.20 -18.03 15.02
N ASN A 603 -6.32 -17.28 14.98
CA ASN A 603 -6.94 -16.65 16.14
C ASN A 603 -8.29 -17.32 16.54
N GLY A 604 -8.56 -18.51 16.01
CA GLY A 604 -9.93 -19.05 15.89
C GLY A 604 -10.48 -19.77 17.09
N ALA A 605 -9.74 -20.05 18.15
CA ALA A 605 -10.31 -20.94 19.16
C ALA A 605 -9.89 -20.60 20.59
N SER A 606 -10.69 -21.08 21.53
CA SER A 606 -10.27 -21.40 22.89
C SER A 606 -9.02 -22.30 22.85
N ALA A 607 -8.17 -22.23 23.89
CA ALA A 607 -6.91 -22.99 23.98
C ALA A 607 -7.11 -24.47 23.55
N PRO A 608 -6.44 -24.89 22.45
CA PRO A 608 -6.54 -26.29 22.02
C PRO A 608 -5.78 -27.21 22.96
N SER A 609 -6.20 -28.48 23.04
CA SER A 609 -5.46 -29.46 23.82
C SER A 609 -4.06 -29.73 23.23
N SER A 610 -3.12 -30.14 24.08
CA SER A 610 -1.77 -30.51 23.62
C SER A 610 -1.80 -31.63 22.59
N SER A 611 -2.75 -32.57 22.68
CA SER A 611 -2.94 -33.64 21.69
C SER A 611 -3.44 -33.12 20.35
N ALA A 612 -4.34 -32.13 20.34
CA ALA A 612 -4.80 -31.50 19.10
C ALA A 612 -3.67 -30.71 18.39
N LEU A 613 -2.85 -30.01 19.17
CA LEU A 613 -1.69 -29.30 18.62
C LEU A 613 -0.65 -30.28 18.01
N ALA A 614 -0.36 -31.38 18.72
CA ALA A 614 0.57 -32.40 18.23
C ALA A 614 0.06 -33.09 16.95
N ALA A 615 -1.21 -33.42 16.91
CA ALA A 615 -1.85 -34.01 15.75
C ALA A 615 -1.81 -33.06 14.53
N ALA A 616 -2.16 -31.79 14.73
CA ALA A 616 -2.11 -30.78 13.66
C ALA A 616 -0.67 -30.58 13.14
N ARG A 617 0.33 -30.59 14.01
CA ARG A 617 1.74 -30.52 13.61
C ARG A 617 2.15 -31.70 12.74
N THR A 618 1.74 -32.92 13.09
CA THR A 618 2.02 -34.13 12.29
C THR A 618 1.37 -34.06 10.90
N GLU A 619 0.11 -33.66 10.84
CA GLU A 619 -0.62 -33.48 9.58
C GLU A 619 0.02 -32.45 8.67
N LEU A 620 0.39 -31.27 9.22
CA LEU A 620 1.08 -30.22 8.47
C LEU A 620 2.46 -30.69 7.98
N ALA A 621 3.24 -31.36 8.82
CA ALA A 621 4.54 -31.90 8.44
C ALA A 621 4.43 -32.88 7.26
N GLY A 622 3.47 -33.81 7.32
CA GLY A 622 3.20 -34.76 6.25
C GLY A 622 2.79 -34.05 4.94
N TRP A 623 1.92 -33.07 5.05
CA TRP A 623 1.48 -32.29 3.89
C TRP A 623 2.65 -31.49 3.26
N VAL A 624 3.47 -30.81 4.06
CA VAL A 624 4.63 -30.04 3.58
C VAL A 624 5.65 -30.97 2.92
N ALA A 625 5.97 -32.12 3.52
CA ALA A 625 6.85 -33.08 2.94
C ALA A 625 6.34 -33.61 1.58
N GLN A 626 5.04 -33.84 1.44
CA GLN A 626 4.45 -34.27 0.19
C GLN A 626 4.50 -33.23 -0.93
N LYS A 627 4.36 -31.94 -0.59
CA LYS A 627 4.16 -30.85 -1.58
C LYS A 627 5.44 -30.10 -1.94
N PHE A 628 6.45 -30.08 -1.06
CA PHE A 628 7.62 -29.18 -1.18
C PHE A 628 8.98 -29.94 -1.09
N SER A 629 8.97 -31.27 -0.92
CA SER A 629 10.19 -32.10 -0.90
C SER A 629 10.78 -32.30 -2.29
#